data_60f81ce1752d3913dd7f24d3485f3edd
#
_entry.id   60f81ce1752d3913dd7f24d3485f3edd
#
_cell.length_a   1.000
_cell.length_b   1.000
_cell.length_c   1.000
_cell.angle_alpha   90.00
_cell.angle_beta   90.00
_cell.angle_gamma   90.00
#
_symmetry.space_group_name_H-M   'P 1'
#
loop_
_entity.id
_entity.type
_entity.pdbx_description
1 polymer ?
#
loop_
_entity_poly.entity_id
_entity_poly.type
_entity_poly.pdbx_seq_one_letter_code
_entity_poly.pdbx_strand_id
1 'polypeptide(L)'
;MFPATLNLPKAGPVRLSRRSVPNLLSALCLGVSLLLFGQSAWIFAKAQLAQVLLERAFSQSIATGQPVKAWGWADTWPVARLEISRLQASAIVLRGSSGEALAFGPALLDETARIGEPGTAVIAAHRDTHFAFLKDAVVDDLITVTRNDGLVFTYRVTGTSIVDWNKSGLDRHAMGFNLVLSTCYPFGAITRGPLRHLVHAELVR
;
A
#
# COMPACT_ATOMS: atom_id res chain seq x y z
N MET A 1 60.45 -61.37 -9.22
CA MET A 1 59.24 -60.66 -9.72
C MET A 1 58.61 -60.02 -8.48
N PHE A 2 58.88 -58.71 -8.17
CA PHE A 2 58.39 -58.01 -6.98
C PHE A 2 57.35 -57.03 -7.44
N PRO A 3 56.15 -56.94 -6.77
CA PRO A 3 55.16 -55.92 -7.08
C PRO A 3 55.54 -54.57 -6.47
N ALA A 4 55.54 -53.55 -7.31
CA ALA A 4 55.72 -52.13 -6.88
C ALA A 4 54.47 -51.65 -6.14
N THR A 5 54.67 -51.33 -4.88
CA THR A 5 53.62 -50.68 -4.06
C THR A 5 53.51 -49.17 -4.39
N LEU A 6 52.40 -48.80 -4.97
CA LEU A 6 52.06 -47.38 -5.27
C LEU A 6 51.75 -46.64 -3.96
N ASN A 7 52.64 -45.73 -3.56
CA ASN A 7 52.50 -44.94 -2.37
C ASN A 7 51.69 -43.68 -2.73
N LEU A 8 50.36 -43.66 -2.43
CA LEU A 8 49.49 -42.49 -2.60
C LEU A 8 49.76 -41.50 -1.47
N PRO A 9 49.93 -40.19 -1.75
CA PRO A 9 50.10 -39.20 -0.72
C PRO A 9 48.77 -39.03 0.07
N LYS A 10 48.85 -39.24 1.39
CA LYS A 10 47.75 -38.96 2.32
C LYS A 10 47.49 -37.45 2.35
N ALA A 11 46.34 -37.03 1.84
CA ALA A 11 45.85 -35.65 2.00
C ALA A 11 45.67 -35.35 3.52
N GLY A 12 46.52 -34.52 4.04
CA GLY A 12 46.42 -34.06 5.45
C GLY A 12 45.17 -33.18 5.64
N PRO A 13 44.59 -33.15 6.84
CA PRO A 13 43.43 -32.29 7.12
C PRO A 13 43.82 -30.83 6.92
N VAL A 14 43.03 -30.10 6.14
CA VAL A 14 43.16 -28.65 5.97
C VAL A 14 42.88 -27.99 7.32
N ARG A 15 43.92 -27.58 8.04
CA ARG A 15 43.82 -26.82 9.28
C ARG A 15 43.47 -25.37 8.93
N LEU A 16 42.19 -25.00 9.00
CA LEU A 16 41.76 -23.60 8.99
C LEU A 16 42.43 -22.90 10.20
N SER A 17 43.23 -21.86 9.94
CA SER A 17 43.87 -21.07 10.97
C SER A 17 42.77 -20.41 11.86
N ARG A 18 42.93 -20.43 13.19
CA ARG A 18 42.00 -19.78 14.14
C ARG A 18 41.72 -18.29 13.82
N ARG A 19 42.62 -17.64 13.08
CA ARG A 19 42.47 -16.22 12.65
C ARG A 19 41.65 -16.06 11.36
N SER A 20 41.45 -17.11 10.55
CA SER A 20 40.66 -17.03 9.31
C SER A 20 39.15 -17.19 9.55
N VAL A 21 38.73 -17.83 10.63
CA VAL A 21 37.32 -18.04 10.95
C VAL A 21 36.56 -16.72 11.23
N PRO A 22 37.06 -15.80 12.10
CA PRO A 22 36.37 -14.51 12.33
C PRO A 22 36.31 -13.65 11.07
N ASN A 23 37.36 -13.67 10.23
CA ASN A 23 37.37 -12.94 8.96
C ASN A 23 36.35 -13.50 7.95
N LEU A 24 36.20 -14.81 7.87
CA LEU A 24 35.23 -15.46 7.02
C LEU A 24 33.79 -15.15 7.49
N LEU A 25 33.53 -15.20 8.79
CA LEU A 25 32.23 -14.86 9.35
C LEU A 25 31.88 -13.40 9.10
N SER A 26 32.82 -12.48 9.30
CA SER A 26 32.65 -11.06 9.03
C SER A 26 32.34 -10.79 7.54
N ALA A 27 33.06 -11.45 6.64
CA ALA A 27 32.83 -11.34 5.21
C ALA A 27 31.44 -11.89 4.80
N LEU A 28 31.03 -13.01 5.39
CA LEU A 28 29.70 -13.57 5.19
C LEU A 28 28.60 -12.61 5.68
N CYS A 29 28.75 -12.08 6.91
CA CYS A 29 27.79 -11.11 7.46
C CYS A 29 27.70 -9.85 6.59
N LEU A 30 28.84 -9.34 6.11
CA LEU A 30 28.87 -8.20 5.21
C LEU A 30 28.15 -8.51 3.89
N GLY A 31 28.41 -9.67 3.30
CA GLY A 31 27.74 -10.11 2.07
C GLY A 31 26.23 -10.22 2.23
N VAL A 32 25.76 -10.86 3.31
CA VAL A 32 24.32 -10.96 3.62
C VAL A 32 23.71 -9.58 3.84
N SER A 33 24.39 -8.69 4.58
CA SER A 33 23.91 -7.32 4.82
C SER A 33 23.78 -6.53 3.52
N LEU A 34 24.74 -6.62 2.62
CA LEU A 34 24.70 -5.97 1.31
C LEU A 34 23.56 -6.49 0.44
N LEU A 35 23.30 -7.80 0.45
CA LEU A 35 22.20 -8.42 -0.28
C LEU A 35 20.85 -7.94 0.27
N LEU A 36 20.65 -7.94 1.59
CA LEU A 36 19.41 -7.48 2.22
C LEU A 36 19.18 -5.98 1.98
N PHE A 37 20.24 -5.17 2.08
CA PHE A 37 20.15 -3.75 1.78
C PHE A 37 19.80 -3.49 0.31
N GLY A 38 20.45 -4.18 -0.61
CA GLY A 38 20.16 -4.09 -2.05
C GLY A 38 18.72 -4.50 -2.37
N GLN A 39 18.22 -5.56 -1.76
CA GLN A 39 16.83 -6.00 -1.92
C GLN A 39 15.84 -4.96 -1.38
N SER A 40 16.11 -4.38 -0.20
CA SER A 40 15.27 -3.34 0.38
C SER A 40 15.23 -2.08 -0.48
N ALA A 41 16.39 -1.64 -0.98
CA ALA A 41 16.50 -0.50 -1.90
C ALA A 41 15.73 -0.75 -3.21
N TRP A 42 15.81 -1.97 -3.74
CA TRP A 42 15.06 -2.38 -4.95
C TRP A 42 13.54 -2.35 -4.75
N ILE A 43 13.05 -2.86 -3.60
CA ILE A 43 11.61 -2.81 -3.26
C ILE A 43 11.15 -1.37 -3.15
N PHE A 44 11.91 -0.52 -2.45
CA PHE A 44 11.60 0.90 -2.32
C PHE A 44 11.55 1.60 -3.69
N ALA A 45 12.55 1.39 -4.55
CA ALA A 45 12.59 1.98 -5.89
C ALA A 45 11.38 1.57 -6.75
N LYS A 46 10.98 0.29 -6.70
CA LYS A 46 9.77 -0.19 -7.39
C LYS A 46 8.50 0.47 -6.86
N ALA A 47 8.37 0.64 -5.54
CA ALA A 47 7.22 1.32 -4.94
C ALA A 47 7.11 2.77 -5.41
N GLN A 48 8.23 3.51 -5.43
CA GLN A 48 8.26 4.89 -5.94
C GLN A 48 7.91 4.97 -7.44
N LEU A 49 8.46 4.07 -8.24
CA LEU A 49 8.14 3.99 -9.66
C LEU A 49 6.64 3.73 -9.88
N ALA A 50 6.03 2.83 -9.10
CA ALA A 50 4.61 2.55 -9.18
C ALA A 50 3.76 3.81 -8.90
N GLN A 51 4.11 4.62 -7.88
CA GLN A 51 3.40 5.88 -7.61
C GLN A 51 3.51 6.87 -8.78
N VAL A 52 4.68 7.01 -9.38
CA VAL A 52 4.86 7.87 -10.57
C VAL A 52 4.02 7.37 -11.75
N LEU A 53 3.96 6.07 -11.97
CA LEU A 53 3.15 5.48 -13.06
C LEU A 53 1.64 5.65 -12.80
N LEU A 54 1.20 5.51 -11.55
CA LEU A 54 -0.20 5.74 -11.14
C LEU A 54 -0.60 7.21 -11.35
N GLU A 55 0.25 8.16 -10.97
CA GLU A 55 0.04 9.59 -11.20
C GLU A 55 -0.09 9.92 -12.70
N ARG A 56 0.78 9.35 -13.52
CA ARG A 56 0.73 9.51 -14.99
C ARG A 56 -0.56 8.92 -15.56
N ALA A 57 -0.93 7.70 -15.14
CA ALA A 57 -2.14 7.04 -15.59
C ALA A 57 -3.39 7.84 -15.19
N PHE A 58 -3.41 8.39 -13.97
CA PHE A 58 -4.49 9.26 -13.50
C PHE A 58 -4.60 10.54 -14.36
N SER A 59 -3.50 11.24 -14.59
CA SER A 59 -3.46 12.45 -15.42
C SER A 59 -3.90 12.15 -16.88
N GLN A 60 -3.49 11.02 -17.43
CA GLN A 60 -3.93 10.58 -18.76
C GLN A 60 -5.42 10.23 -18.78
N SER A 61 -5.95 9.62 -17.69
CA SER A 61 -7.38 9.32 -17.59
C SER A 61 -8.22 10.61 -17.62
N ILE A 62 -7.79 11.66 -16.92
CA ILE A 62 -8.45 12.98 -16.98
C ILE A 62 -8.38 13.56 -18.39
N ALA A 63 -7.22 13.52 -19.04
CA ALA A 63 -7.02 14.10 -20.35
C ALA A 63 -7.79 13.41 -21.48
N THR A 64 -7.97 12.09 -21.37
CA THR A 64 -8.63 11.27 -22.41
C THR A 64 -10.10 10.95 -22.13
N GLY A 65 -10.55 11.16 -20.86
CA GLY A 65 -11.87 10.75 -20.40
C GLY A 65 -12.05 9.22 -20.32
N GLN A 66 -10.95 8.44 -20.42
CA GLN A 66 -11.00 6.98 -20.42
C GLN A 66 -10.11 6.42 -19.29
N PRO A 67 -10.47 5.30 -18.66
CA PRO A 67 -9.63 4.64 -17.69
C PRO A 67 -8.30 4.19 -18.30
N VAL A 68 -7.18 4.65 -17.75
CA VAL A 68 -5.83 4.27 -18.19
C VAL A 68 -5.16 3.45 -17.09
N LYS A 69 -4.63 2.29 -17.44
CA LYS A 69 -3.85 1.44 -16.52
C LYS A 69 -2.42 1.99 -16.37
N ALA A 70 -1.87 1.90 -15.16
CA ALA A 70 -0.50 2.35 -14.90
C ALA A 70 0.55 1.47 -15.59
N TRP A 71 0.25 0.19 -15.80
CA TRP A 71 1.04 -0.79 -16.58
C TRP A 71 0.14 -1.81 -17.25
N GLY A 72 0.61 -2.45 -18.32
CA GLY A 72 -0.23 -3.25 -19.21
C GLY A 72 -0.90 -4.48 -18.57
N TRP A 73 -0.30 -5.04 -17.53
CA TRP A 73 -0.85 -6.22 -16.80
C TRP A 73 -1.55 -5.86 -15.48
N ALA A 74 -1.73 -4.55 -15.17
CA ALA A 74 -2.49 -4.16 -13.98
C ALA A 74 -3.94 -4.68 -14.06
N ASP A 75 -4.44 -5.20 -12.95
CA ASP A 75 -5.85 -5.60 -12.80
C ASP A 75 -6.74 -4.43 -12.37
N THR A 76 -6.13 -3.28 -12.07
CA THR A 76 -6.76 -2.06 -11.59
C THR A 76 -6.33 -0.81 -12.37
N TRP A 77 -7.01 0.30 -12.15
CA TRP A 77 -6.68 1.62 -12.71
C TRP A 77 -7.07 2.74 -11.74
N PRO A 78 -6.46 3.93 -11.85
CA PRO A 78 -6.82 5.09 -11.06
C PRO A 78 -8.26 5.54 -11.32
N VAL A 79 -9.03 5.76 -10.26
CA VAL A 79 -10.41 6.27 -10.32
C VAL A 79 -10.56 7.65 -9.71
N ALA A 80 -9.66 8.02 -8.78
CA ALA A 80 -9.66 9.34 -8.16
C ALA A 80 -8.29 9.66 -7.55
N ARG A 81 -8.09 10.95 -7.22
CA ARG A 81 -7.07 11.43 -6.26
C ARG A 81 -7.79 11.93 -5.01
N LEU A 82 -7.35 11.48 -3.85
CA LEU A 82 -7.82 11.92 -2.54
C LEU A 82 -6.76 12.79 -1.89
N GLU A 83 -7.17 13.94 -1.33
CA GLU A 83 -6.28 14.89 -0.66
C GLU A 83 -6.91 15.38 0.63
N ILE A 84 -6.13 15.48 1.72
CA ILE A 84 -6.49 16.12 2.98
C ILE A 84 -5.42 17.15 3.28
N SER A 85 -5.71 18.42 2.96
CA SER A 85 -4.70 19.49 2.99
C SER A 85 -4.12 19.72 4.38
N ARG A 86 -4.92 19.65 5.46
CA ARG A 86 -4.44 19.82 6.83
C ARG A 86 -3.38 18.77 7.21
N LEU A 87 -3.53 17.55 6.70
CA LEU A 87 -2.59 16.44 6.96
C LEU A 87 -1.47 16.34 5.92
N GLN A 88 -1.46 17.23 4.92
CA GLN A 88 -0.56 17.17 3.77
C GLN A 88 -0.51 15.76 3.12
N ALA A 89 -1.65 15.09 3.13
CA ALA A 89 -1.82 13.73 2.63
C ALA A 89 -2.47 13.74 1.26
N SER A 90 -1.91 12.97 0.33
CA SER A 90 -2.47 12.74 -1.00
C SER A 90 -2.25 11.28 -1.39
N ALA A 91 -3.23 10.68 -2.08
CA ALA A 91 -3.13 9.33 -2.60
C ALA A 91 -3.99 9.12 -3.85
N ILE A 92 -3.49 8.34 -4.80
CA ILE A 92 -4.27 7.88 -5.94
C ILE A 92 -5.16 6.71 -5.50
N VAL A 93 -6.46 6.86 -5.68
CA VAL A 93 -7.47 5.83 -5.38
C VAL A 93 -7.63 4.94 -6.60
N LEU A 94 -7.57 3.64 -6.39
CA LEU A 94 -7.65 2.60 -7.41
C LEU A 94 -9.06 1.99 -7.49
N ARG A 95 -9.38 1.37 -8.60
CA ARG A 95 -10.61 0.59 -8.78
C ARG A 95 -10.49 -0.79 -8.14
N GLY A 96 -11.53 -1.20 -7.41
CA GLY A 96 -11.65 -2.53 -6.82
C GLY A 96 -10.79 -2.73 -5.58
N SER A 97 -11.02 -3.84 -4.89
CA SER A 97 -10.36 -4.16 -3.61
C SER A 97 -9.49 -5.41 -3.68
N SER A 98 -8.93 -5.70 -4.87
CA SER A 98 -7.97 -6.80 -5.04
C SER A 98 -6.74 -6.60 -4.15
N GLY A 99 -6.06 -7.69 -3.83
CA GLY A 99 -4.80 -7.62 -3.09
C GLY A 99 -3.73 -6.81 -3.83
N GLU A 100 -3.75 -6.82 -5.16
CA GLU A 100 -2.85 -6.01 -5.99
C GLU A 100 -3.20 -4.52 -5.87
N ALA A 101 -4.46 -4.13 -6.02
CA ALA A 101 -4.87 -2.74 -5.87
C ALA A 101 -4.47 -2.17 -4.51
N LEU A 102 -4.78 -2.88 -3.42
CA LEU A 102 -4.45 -2.46 -2.06
C LEU A 102 -2.94 -2.39 -1.76
N ALA A 103 -2.11 -3.13 -2.50
CA ALA A 103 -0.66 -3.04 -2.36
C ALA A 103 -0.09 -1.72 -2.92
N PHE A 104 -0.76 -1.15 -3.94
CA PHE A 104 -0.28 0.05 -4.63
C PHE A 104 -0.98 1.34 -4.20
N GLY A 105 -2.18 1.27 -3.62
CA GLY A 105 -2.92 2.47 -3.21
C GLY A 105 -4.19 2.17 -2.40
N PRO A 106 -4.88 3.23 -1.93
CA PRO A 106 -6.25 3.12 -1.49
C PRO A 106 -7.13 2.63 -2.63
N ALA A 107 -8.15 1.86 -2.30
CA ALA A 107 -9.05 1.29 -3.30
C ALA A 107 -10.52 1.62 -3.00
N LEU A 108 -11.24 2.07 -4.02
CA LEU A 108 -12.69 2.22 -3.97
C LEU A 108 -13.31 0.81 -4.02
N LEU A 109 -14.06 0.46 -2.98
CA LEU A 109 -14.67 -0.87 -2.88
C LEU A 109 -15.75 -1.04 -3.94
N ASP A 110 -15.77 -2.23 -4.54
CA ASP A 110 -16.85 -2.64 -5.44
C ASP A 110 -18.20 -2.66 -4.69
N GLU A 111 -19.28 -2.50 -5.41
CA GLU A 111 -20.64 -2.44 -4.87
C GLU A 111 -20.91 -1.29 -3.87
N THR A 112 -20.05 -0.27 -3.82
CA THR A 112 -20.33 0.99 -3.11
C THR A 112 -20.63 2.10 -4.11
N ALA A 113 -21.21 3.22 -3.65
CA ALA A 113 -21.50 4.34 -4.51
C ALA A 113 -20.23 4.87 -5.20
N ARG A 114 -20.39 5.39 -6.41
CA ARG A 114 -19.31 6.14 -7.05
C ARG A 114 -19.11 7.47 -6.30
N ILE A 115 -17.87 7.91 -6.19
CA ILE A 115 -17.53 9.18 -5.52
C ILE A 115 -18.34 10.33 -6.18
N GLY A 116 -19.05 11.10 -5.37
CA GLY A 116 -19.90 12.20 -5.83
C GLY A 116 -21.29 11.77 -6.31
N GLU A 117 -21.69 10.52 -6.11
CA GLU A 117 -23.03 10.00 -6.42
C GLU A 117 -23.82 9.69 -5.12
N PRO A 118 -25.16 9.62 -5.18
CA PRO A 118 -25.97 9.29 -4.00
C PRO A 118 -25.60 7.91 -3.43
N GLY A 119 -25.55 7.81 -2.10
CA GLY A 119 -25.14 6.62 -1.37
C GLY A 119 -23.85 6.85 -0.59
N THR A 120 -23.18 5.76 -0.25
CA THR A 120 -21.90 5.79 0.47
C THR A 120 -20.79 5.20 -0.41
N ALA A 121 -19.82 6.04 -0.79
CA ALA A 121 -18.56 5.59 -1.39
C ALA A 121 -17.60 5.13 -0.27
N VAL A 122 -17.02 3.95 -0.40
CA VAL A 122 -16.08 3.43 0.62
C VAL A 122 -14.72 3.23 -0.02
N ILE A 123 -13.71 3.90 0.54
CA ILE A 123 -12.31 3.76 0.13
C ILE A 123 -11.56 3.07 1.26
N ALA A 124 -10.90 1.96 0.95
CA ALA A 124 -10.12 1.19 1.91
C ALA A 124 -8.63 1.22 1.59
N ALA A 125 -7.78 1.22 2.60
CA ALA A 125 -6.33 1.08 2.44
C ALA A 125 -5.66 0.51 3.70
N HIS A 126 -4.38 0.16 3.56
CA HIS A 126 -3.57 -0.29 4.68
C HIS A 126 -3.26 0.84 5.67
N ARG A 127 -3.40 0.56 6.98
CA ARG A 127 -3.18 1.49 8.09
C ARG A 127 -1.72 1.94 8.25
N ASP A 128 -0.78 1.09 7.79
CA ASP A 128 0.65 1.32 8.04
C ASP A 128 1.34 2.02 6.86
N THR A 129 0.60 2.24 5.74
CA THR A 129 1.09 2.88 4.52
C THR A 129 0.15 3.99 4.06
N HIS A 130 -0.73 3.70 3.10
CA HIS A 130 -1.54 4.69 2.40
C HIS A 130 -2.55 5.42 3.28
N PHE A 131 -3.04 4.80 4.35
CA PHE A 131 -3.98 5.41 5.31
C PHE A 131 -3.39 5.57 6.72
N ALA A 132 -2.06 5.60 6.84
CA ALA A 132 -1.40 5.88 8.12
C ALA A 132 -1.79 7.25 8.70
N PHE A 133 -2.11 8.23 7.85
CA PHE A 133 -2.53 9.56 8.25
C PHE A 133 -3.94 9.63 8.85
N LEU A 134 -4.78 8.61 8.67
CA LEU A 134 -6.15 8.62 9.21
C LEU A 134 -6.21 8.60 10.75
N LYS A 135 -5.12 8.22 11.42
CA LYS A 135 -5.00 8.33 12.89
C LYS A 135 -5.12 9.78 13.39
N ASP A 136 -4.79 10.74 12.53
CA ASP A 136 -4.74 12.17 12.82
C ASP A 136 -5.94 12.93 12.21
N ALA A 137 -6.89 12.22 11.58
CA ALA A 137 -8.10 12.81 11.01
C ALA A 137 -9.06 13.24 12.12
N VAL A 138 -9.62 14.43 11.99
CA VAL A 138 -10.56 15.03 12.96
C VAL A 138 -11.83 15.52 12.28
N VAL A 139 -12.86 15.73 13.05
CA VAL A 139 -14.11 16.37 12.57
C VAL A 139 -13.78 17.73 11.96
N ASP A 140 -14.52 18.10 10.91
CA ASP A 140 -14.32 19.29 10.07
C ASP A 140 -13.11 19.27 9.12
N ASP A 141 -12.29 18.23 9.11
CA ASP A 141 -11.31 18.08 8.03
C ASP A 141 -12.00 18.06 6.67
N LEU A 142 -11.38 18.72 5.70
CA LEU A 142 -11.84 18.71 4.32
C LEU A 142 -11.05 17.67 3.52
N ILE A 143 -11.79 16.76 2.90
CA ILE A 143 -11.29 15.74 1.99
C ILE A 143 -11.67 16.16 0.58
N THR A 144 -10.68 16.53 -0.23
CA THR A 144 -10.89 16.82 -1.65
C THR A 144 -10.66 15.56 -2.45
N VAL A 145 -11.61 15.21 -3.30
CA VAL A 145 -11.49 14.04 -4.18
C VAL A 145 -11.70 14.50 -5.62
N THR A 146 -10.62 14.40 -6.41
CA THR A 146 -10.67 14.62 -7.86
C THR A 146 -10.86 13.29 -8.54
N ARG A 147 -11.97 13.11 -9.24
CA ARG A 147 -12.31 11.89 -9.97
C ARG A 147 -11.59 11.84 -11.32
N ASN A 148 -11.44 10.65 -11.90
CA ASN A 148 -10.73 10.44 -13.18
C ASN A 148 -11.40 11.07 -14.42
N ASP A 149 -12.62 11.62 -14.28
CA ASP A 149 -13.28 12.45 -15.27
C ASP A 149 -13.06 13.95 -15.06
N GLY A 150 -12.21 14.32 -14.10
CA GLY A 150 -11.86 15.71 -13.75
C GLY A 150 -12.82 16.40 -12.80
N LEU A 151 -13.94 15.78 -12.41
CA LEU A 151 -14.86 16.35 -11.43
C LEU A 151 -14.25 16.33 -10.03
N VAL A 152 -14.42 17.45 -9.32
CA VAL A 152 -13.86 17.65 -7.97
C VAL A 152 -15.00 17.68 -6.95
N PHE A 153 -14.86 16.93 -5.88
CA PHE A 153 -15.80 16.82 -4.79
C PHE A 153 -15.08 17.13 -3.48
N THR A 154 -15.69 17.95 -2.64
CA THR A 154 -15.17 18.24 -1.30
C THR A 154 -16.11 17.65 -0.27
N TYR A 155 -15.58 16.81 0.58
CA TYR A 155 -16.29 16.20 1.71
C TYR A 155 -15.76 16.79 3.01
N ARG A 156 -16.65 16.92 3.99
CA ARG A 156 -16.30 17.32 5.36
C ARG A 156 -16.40 16.10 6.27
N VAL A 157 -15.38 15.86 7.07
CA VAL A 157 -15.40 14.80 8.08
C VAL A 157 -16.45 15.13 9.14
N THR A 158 -17.38 14.20 9.36
CA THR A 158 -18.46 14.32 10.35
C THR A 158 -18.18 13.52 11.61
N GLY A 159 -17.28 12.55 11.56
CA GLY A 159 -16.91 11.74 12.72
C GLY A 159 -16.00 10.56 12.37
N THR A 160 -15.58 9.86 13.41
CA THR A 160 -14.81 8.62 13.29
C THR A 160 -15.45 7.52 14.13
N SER A 161 -15.29 6.27 13.73
CA SER A 161 -15.77 5.11 14.50
C SER A 161 -14.81 3.93 14.40
N ILE A 162 -14.84 3.05 15.43
CA ILE A 162 -14.12 1.79 15.42
C ILE A 162 -15.16 0.68 15.42
N VAL A 163 -15.11 -0.18 14.40
CA VAL A 163 -16.13 -1.21 14.19
C VAL A 163 -15.47 -2.57 13.88
N ASP A 164 -16.22 -3.64 14.06
CA ASP A 164 -15.80 -4.94 13.55
C ASP A 164 -16.03 -5.00 12.03
N TRP A 165 -15.10 -5.61 11.29
CA TRP A 165 -15.14 -5.64 9.81
C TRP A 165 -16.40 -6.29 9.25
N ASN A 166 -16.99 -7.26 9.98
CA ASN A 166 -18.20 -7.99 9.57
C ASN A 166 -19.49 -7.37 10.11
N LYS A 167 -19.39 -6.33 10.97
CA LYS A 167 -20.52 -5.62 11.59
C LYS A 167 -20.32 -4.11 11.53
N SER A 168 -19.85 -3.62 10.38
CA SER A 168 -19.51 -2.20 10.22
C SER A 168 -20.71 -1.27 10.33
N GLY A 169 -21.93 -1.75 10.10
CA GLY A 169 -23.13 -0.92 10.06
C GLY A 169 -23.18 0.06 8.89
N LEU A 170 -22.25 -0.04 7.93
CA LEU A 170 -22.22 0.85 6.78
C LEU A 170 -23.39 0.53 5.84
N ASP A 171 -24.27 1.51 5.66
CA ASP A 171 -25.31 1.46 4.64
C ASP A 171 -24.76 2.04 3.32
N ARG A 172 -24.61 1.17 2.33
CA ARG A 172 -24.14 1.55 0.98
C ARG A 172 -25.14 2.41 0.21
N HIS A 173 -26.41 2.32 0.59
CA HIS A 173 -27.54 3.04 -0.03
C HIS A 173 -28.05 4.20 0.84
N ALA A 174 -27.28 4.61 1.86
CA ALA A 174 -27.65 5.72 2.73
C ALA A 174 -28.03 6.95 1.90
N MET A 175 -29.01 7.71 2.40
CA MET A 175 -29.39 8.97 1.74
C MET A 175 -28.23 9.98 1.77
N GLY A 176 -28.16 10.82 0.73
CA GLY A 176 -27.10 11.82 0.62
C GLY A 176 -25.87 11.35 -0.17
N PHE A 177 -24.79 12.07 -0.03
CA PHE A 177 -23.53 11.85 -0.75
C PHE A 177 -22.43 11.63 0.29
N ASN A 178 -22.20 10.38 0.65
CA ASN A 178 -21.34 10.01 1.75
C ASN A 178 -20.03 9.43 1.27
N LEU A 179 -18.95 9.70 2.01
CA LEU A 179 -17.65 9.09 1.83
C LEU A 179 -17.20 8.47 3.16
N VAL A 180 -16.71 7.23 3.09
CA VAL A 180 -16.09 6.56 4.22
C VAL A 180 -14.68 6.12 3.85
N LEU A 181 -13.69 6.57 4.65
CA LEU A 181 -12.33 6.05 4.55
C LEU A 181 -12.14 4.97 5.61
N SER A 182 -11.73 3.78 5.19
CA SER A 182 -11.63 2.60 6.05
C SER A 182 -10.21 2.05 6.11
N THR A 183 -9.72 1.77 7.32
CA THR A 183 -8.43 1.09 7.51
C THR A 183 -8.48 0.13 8.69
N CYS A 184 -7.45 -0.71 8.83
CA CYS A 184 -7.33 -1.62 9.98
C CYS A 184 -7.07 -0.84 11.28
N TYR A 185 -7.53 -1.39 12.42
CA TYR A 185 -7.31 -0.85 13.76
C TYR A 185 -6.84 -1.97 14.72
N PRO A 186 -6.02 -1.66 15.75
CA PRO A 186 -5.42 -0.37 16.07
C PRO A 186 -4.23 0.00 15.17
N PHE A 187 -3.94 1.31 15.08
CA PHE A 187 -2.72 1.79 14.39
C PHE A 187 -1.47 1.28 15.11
N GLY A 188 -0.41 0.96 14.34
CA GLY A 188 0.85 0.45 14.86
C GLY A 188 0.82 -1.00 15.37
N ALA A 189 -0.30 -1.72 15.30
CA ALA A 189 -0.33 -3.13 15.69
C ALA A 189 0.40 -4.03 14.69
N ILE A 190 1.24 -4.93 15.18
CA ILE A 190 2.00 -5.90 14.40
C ILE A 190 1.07 -7.00 13.86
N THR A 191 0.04 -7.36 14.62
CA THR A 191 -0.90 -8.42 14.25
C THR A 191 -2.13 -7.89 13.52
N ARG A 192 -2.71 -8.73 12.67
CA ARG A 192 -4.00 -8.45 12.03
C ARG A 192 -5.12 -8.63 13.05
N GLY A 193 -6.10 -7.71 13.03
CA GLY A 193 -7.26 -7.76 13.91
C GLY A 193 -8.57 -7.57 13.14
N PRO A 194 -9.72 -7.85 13.78
CA PRO A 194 -11.03 -7.71 13.16
C PRO A 194 -11.49 -6.25 13.06
N LEU A 195 -10.87 -5.35 13.82
CA LEU A 195 -11.34 -3.98 13.93
C LEU A 195 -10.91 -3.12 12.74
N ARG A 196 -11.79 -2.18 12.40
CA ARG A 196 -11.57 -1.14 11.38
C ARG A 196 -11.79 0.22 11.98
N HIS A 197 -10.92 1.16 11.61
CA HIS A 197 -11.12 2.57 11.85
C HIS A 197 -11.80 3.17 10.62
N LEU A 198 -12.93 3.81 10.83
CA LEU A 198 -13.73 4.47 9.81
C LEU A 198 -13.70 5.98 10.05
N VAL A 199 -13.46 6.75 8.98
CA VAL A 199 -13.63 8.20 8.94
C VAL A 199 -14.84 8.46 8.05
N HIS A 200 -15.87 9.05 8.62
CA HIS A 200 -17.13 9.38 7.95
C HIS A 200 -17.08 10.82 7.47
N ALA A 201 -17.52 11.06 6.24
CA ALA A 201 -17.56 12.41 5.67
C ALA A 201 -18.78 12.58 4.74
N GLU A 202 -19.27 13.80 4.65
CA GLU A 202 -20.40 14.18 3.81
C GLU A 202 -19.99 15.25 2.80
N LEU A 203 -20.59 15.23 1.63
CA LEU A 203 -20.31 16.19 0.55
C LEU A 203 -20.69 17.61 1.02
N VAL A 204 -19.75 18.53 0.86
CA VAL A 204 -20.01 19.97 1.08
C VAL A 204 -20.72 20.50 -0.16
N ARG A 205 -21.89 21.11 0.05
CA ARG A 205 -22.70 21.75 -1.00
C ARG A 205 -22.27 23.19 -1.25
#